data_6b49754732c885ca3752a268a47ad235
#
_entry.id   6b49754732c885ca3752a268a47ad235
#
_cell.length_a   1.000
_cell.length_b   1.000
_cell.length_c   1.000
_cell.angle_alpha   90.00
_cell.angle_beta   90.00
_cell.angle_gamma   90.00
#
_symmetry.space_group_name_H-M   'P 1'
#
loop_
_entity.id
_entity.type
_entity.pdbx_description
1 polymer ?
#
loop_
_entity_poly.entity_id
_entity_poly.type
_entity_poly.pdbx_seq_one_letter_code
_entity_poly.pdbx_strand_id
1 'polypeptide(L)'
;MKKLVGFLIILVAVVALLPLAVVFLRPNLIIPKAKAKEELSLPSSHFINWRGAELHYTDEGTGYPVLLVHGFGGSLRNFSKLDDSLRNEYRVLRVDLPGFGLSDFPEMGKHPQYVQMYRDYISFILDTLHLDSVYVVGNSMGGGIAWLAAADHPDKVRKLVLLNSAGYDVSNVSGKLTMFRFKSVGHVFDKGMPVFMSESGLKKCYSDPTKANPDTWVLNNHFTNREGNIQNMLALARSQQFPDTNIIKQVQCPTLVIWGKQDHIIPVEHAKKFKRDIKNCTVLLFDSCGHVPMQERPGATTAALRSFFAE
;
A
#
# COMPACT_ATOMS: atom_id res chain seq x y z
N MET A 1 24.38 13.74 -48.33
CA MET A 1 24.27 12.50 -47.55
C MET A 1 25.10 12.55 -46.27
N LYS A 2 26.43 12.71 -46.28
CA LYS A 2 27.26 12.68 -45.03
C LYS A 2 26.83 13.67 -43.93
N LYS A 3 26.44 14.93 -44.29
CA LYS A 3 25.94 15.93 -43.33
C LYS A 3 24.61 15.55 -42.68
N LEU A 4 23.70 14.93 -43.44
CA LEU A 4 22.40 14.46 -42.95
C LEU A 4 22.56 13.27 -41.98
N VAL A 5 23.47 12.34 -42.31
CA VAL A 5 23.80 11.21 -41.44
C VAL A 5 24.44 11.70 -40.14
N GLY A 6 25.36 12.67 -40.21
CA GLY A 6 25.96 13.28 -38.99
C GLY A 6 24.92 13.96 -38.10
N PHE A 7 23.98 14.72 -38.69
CA PHE A 7 22.90 15.35 -37.97
C PHE A 7 21.98 14.32 -37.28
N LEU A 8 21.66 13.23 -37.99
CA LEU A 8 20.81 12.15 -37.42
C LEU A 8 21.49 11.44 -36.24
N ILE A 9 22.80 11.17 -36.35
CA ILE A 9 23.58 10.58 -35.24
C ILE A 9 23.60 11.48 -34.03
N ILE A 10 23.82 12.80 -34.20
CA ILE A 10 23.80 13.77 -33.10
C ILE A 10 22.42 13.84 -32.50
N LEU A 11 21.35 13.89 -33.28
CA LEU A 11 19.97 13.90 -32.79
C LEU A 11 19.65 12.65 -31.98
N VAL A 12 20.02 11.47 -32.45
CA VAL A 12 19.83 10.19 -31.70
C VAL A 12 20.64 10.21 -30.43
N ALA A 13 21.90 10.68 -30.45
CA ALA A 13 22.72 10.80 -29.25
C ALA A 13 22.11 11.80 -28.23
N VAL A 14 21.62 12.94 -28.68
CA VAL A 14 20.94 13.91 -27.82
C VAL A 14 19.67 13.34 -27.22
N VAL A 15 18.83 12.69 -28.02
CA VAL A 15 17.59 12.04 -27.58
C VAL A 15 17.85 10.91 -26.57
N ALA A 16 18.96 10.19 -26.72
CA ALA A 16 19.36 9.11 -25.83
C ALA A 16 20.05 9.62 -24.53
N LEU A 17 20.89 10.65 -24.63
CA LEU A 17 21.72 11.16 -23.53
C LEU A 17 21.00 12.21 -22.69
N LEU A 18 20.07 12.99 -23.27
CA LEU A 18 19.35 14.03 -22.53
C LEU A 18 18.51 13.48 -21.36
N PRO A 19 17.72 12.39 -21.53
CA PRO A 19 17.01 11.76 -20.41
C PRO A 19 17.97 11.25 -19.32
N LEU A 20 19.10 10.66 -19.72
CA LEU A 20 20.14 10.21 -18.79
C LEU A 20 20.74 11.41 -18.03
N ALA A 21 21.10 12.48 -18.73
CA ALA A 21 21.61 13.69 -18.10
C ALA A 21 20.60 14.29 -17.11
N VAL A 22 19.31 14.36 -17.46
CA VAL A 22 18.24 14.83 -16.59
C VAL A 22 18.16 13.96 -15.32
N VAL A 23 18.25 12.63 -15.45
CA VAL A 23 18.24 11.72 -14.30
C VAL A 23 19.44 11.92 -13.39
N PHE A 24 20.66 12.09 -13.94
CA PHE A 24 21.89 12.20 -13.15
C PHE A 24 22.14 13.62 -12.60
N LEU A 25 21.70 14.67 -13.31
CA LEU A 25 21.91 16.07 -12.91
C LEU A 25 20.80 16.65 -12.02
N ARG A 26 19.66 15.94 -11.88
CA ARG A 26 18.56 16.40 -11.02
C ARG A 26 19.00 16.51 -9.55
N PRO A 27 18.34 17.36 -8.76
CA PRO A 27 18.60 17.46 -7.32
C PRO A 27 18.30 16.13 -6.60
N ASN A 28 18.93 15.96 -5.44
CA ASN A 28 18.59 14.85 -4.54
C ASN A 28 17.25 15.16 -3.87
N LEU A 29 16.29 14.25 -4.05
CA LEU A 29 14.94 14.34 -3.49
C LEU A 29 14.75 13.45 -2.24
N ILE A 30 15.79 12.69 -1.86
CA ILE A 30 15.75 11.82 -0.68
C ILE A 30 15.64 12.68 0.58
N ILE A 31 14.67 12.36 1.41
CA ILE A 31 14.41 13.02 2.69
C ILE A 31 15.02 12.15 3.80
N PRO A 32 15.98 12.66 4.58
CA PRO A 32 16.55 11.92 5.71
C PRO A 32 15.46 11.44 6.68
N LYS A 33 15.63 10.27 7.27
CA LYS A 33 14.66 9.65 8.19
C LYS A 33 14.21 10.60 9.30
N ALA A 34 15.17 11.27 9.97
CA ALA A 34 14.88 12.19 11.06
C ALA A 34 14.00 13.36 10.60
N LYS A 35 14.33 13.95 9.43
CA LYS A 35 13.55 15.06 8.85
C LYS A 35 12.16 14.59 8.43
N ALA A 36 12.04 13.43 7.79
CA ALA A 36 10.73 12.88 7.44
C ALA A 36 9.87 12.62 8.68
N LYS A 37 10.47 12.10 9.76
CA LYS A 37 9.79 11.88 11.04
C LYS A 37 9.29 13.21 11.63
N GLU A 38 10.12 14.25 11.64
CA GLU A 38 9.77 15.57 12.15
C GLU A 38 8.63 16.22 11.35
N GLU A 39 8.71 16.19 10.01
CA GLU A 39 7.79 16.93 9.13
C GLU A 39 6.47 16.18 8.84
N LEU A 40 6.47 14.84 8.87
CA LEU A 40 5.36 14.03 8.38
C LEU A 40 4.59 13.28 9.49
N SER A 41 5.11 13.25 10.72
CA SER A 41 4.39 12.68 11.86
C SER A 41 3.10 13.44 12.16
N LEU A 42 2.11 12.71 12.66
CA LEU A 42 0.88 13.26 13.23
C LEU A 42 1.05 13.47 14.72
N PRO A 43 0.23 14.32 15.38
CA PRO A 43 0.21 14.41 16.83
C PRO A 43 -0.06 13.06 17.52
N SER A 44 -0.80 12.16 16.86
CA SER A 44 -1.11 10.80 17.30
C SER A 44 -0.11 9.73 16.82
N SER A 45 1.04 10.15 16.29
CA SER A 45 2.08 9.21 15.83
C SER A 45 2.77 8.55 17.01
N HIS A 46 2.87 7.23 16.95
CA HIS A 46 3.63 6.39 17.87
C HIS A 46 4.69 5.59 17.10
N PHE A 47 5.77 5.24 17.79
CA PHE A 47 6.86 4.48 17.22
C PHE A 47 7.23 3.33 18.16
N ILE A 48 7.38 2.11 17.60
CA ILE A 48 7.77 0.91 18.35
C ILE A 48 8.93 0.22 17.63
N ASN A 49 9.80 -0.45 18.38
CA ASN A 49 10.91 -1.21 17.79
C ASN A 49 10.49 -2.65 17.53
N TRP A 50 10.81 -3.15 16.34
CA TRP A 50 10.63 -4.53 15.94
C TRP A 50 11.82 -5.00 15.09
N ARG A 51 12.56 -5.98 15.55
CA ARG A 51 13.73 -6.53 14.82
C ARG A 51 14.73 -5.44 14.39
N GLY A 52 15.00 -4.47 15.26
CA GLY A 52 15.88 -3.34 14.97
C GLY A 52 15.32 -2.24 14.08
N ALA A 53 14.09 -2.39 13.58
CA ALA A 53 13.39 -1.37 12.81
C ALA A 53 12.44 -0.56 13.70
N GLU A 54 12.44 0.77 13.55
CA GLU A 54 11.44 1.64 14.16
C GLU A 54 10.19 1.65 13.27
N LEU A 55 9.05 1.20 13.82
CA LEU A 55 7.78 1.09 13.12
C LEU A 55 6.81 2.16 13.60
N HIS A 56 6.09 2.75 12.65
CA HIS A 56 5.16 3.85 12.88
C HIS A 56 3.71 3.38 12.84
N TYR A 57 2.90 3.88 13.80
CA TYR A 57 1.46 3.70 13.83
C TYR A 57 0.76 4.90 14.47
N THR A 58 -0.56 4.98 14.32
CA THR A 58 -1.44 5.86 15.10
C THR A 58 -2.49 5.03 15.82
N ASP A 59 -2.94 5.53 16.99
CA ASP A 59 -3.97 4.92 17.83
C ASP A 59 -4.91 6.02 18.30
N GLU A 60 -6.10 6.08 17.73
CA GLU A 60 -7.03 7.19 17.92
C GLU A 60 -8.44 6.68 18.22
N GLY A 61 -9.17 7.42 19.05
CA GLY A 61 -10.51 7.05 19.47
C GLY A 61 -10.54 6.01 20.59
N THR A 62 -11.75 5.55 20.90
CA THR A 62 -12.01 4.55 21.95
C THR A 62 -13.08 3.58 21.47
N GLY A 63 -13.21 2.44 22.14
CA GLY A 63 -14.19 1.41 21.75
C GLY A 63 -13.54 0.20 21.11
N TYR A 64 -14.31 -0.50 20.23
CA TYR A 64 -13.82 -1.72 19.62
C TYR A 64 -12.68 -1.44 18.64
N PRO A 65 -11.56 -2.19 18.70
CA PRO A 65 -10.39 -1.89 17.88
C PRO A 65 -10.60 -2.24 16.39
N VAL A 66 -10.18 -1.32 15.52
CA VAL A 66 -10.17 -1.46 14.07
C VAL A 66 -8.77 -1.19 13.55
N LEU A 67 -8.11 -2.19 13.01
CA LEU A 67 -6.77 -2.09 12.42
C LEU A 67 -6.85 -1.84 10.92
N LEU A 68 -6.29 -0.73 10.44
CA LEU A 68 -6.27 -0.32 9.04
C LEU A 68 -4.87 -0.53 8.43
N VAL A 69 -4.80 -1.32 7.34
CA VAL A 69 -3.55 -1.76 6.70
C VAL A 69 -3.51 -1.30 5.25
N HIS A 70 -2.56 -0.39 4.93
CA HIS A 70 -2.44 0.23 3.61
C HIS A 70 -1.79 -0.68 2.55
N GLY A 71 -1.91 -0.28 1.27
CA GLY A 71 -1.33 -0.97 0.13
C GLY A 71 0.12 -0.60 -0.20
N PHE A 72 0.66 -1.22 -1.24
CA PHE A 72 2.01 -0.96 -1.77
C PHE A 72 2.18 0.52 -2.15
N GLY A 73 3.26 1.13 -1.73
CA GLY A 73 3.56 2.55 -1.99
C GLY A 73 2.67 3.54 -1.23
N GLY A 74 1.83 3.05 -0.33
CA GLY A 74 0.97 3.87 0.53
C GLY A 74 1.60 4.18 1.89
N SER A 75 0.76 4.72 2.76
CA SER A 75 1.03 4.95 4.17
C SER A 75 -0.30 4.91 4.96
N LEU A 76 -0.23 4.96 6.27
CA LEU A 76 -1.41 5.08 7.14
C LEU A 76 -2.29 6.28 6.79
N ARG A 77 -1.71 7.31 6.14
CA ARG A 77 -2.44 8.50 5.66
C ARG A 77 -3.49 8.19 4.58
N ASN A 78 -3.38 7.05 3.90
CA ASN A 78 -4.39 6.61 2.94
C ASN A 78 -5.78 6.40 3.58
N PHE A 79 -5.82 6.16 4.89
CA PHE A 79 -7.03 5.95 5.66
C PHE A 79 -7.51 7.17 6.46
N SER A 80 -6.92 8.35 6.29
CA SER A 80 -7.26 9.53 7.12
C SER A 80 -8.76 9.85 7.11
N LYS A 81 -9.43 9.78 5.95
CA LYS A 81 -10.87 10.04 5.85
C LYS A 81 -11.74 8.99 6.57
N LEU A 82 -11.30 7.73 6.59
CA LEU A 82 -11.99 6.68 7.35
C LEU A 82 -11.76 6.85 8.86
N ASP A 83 -10.53 7.16 9.26
CA ASP A 83 -10.20 7.44 10.64
C ASP A 83 -11.03 8.60 11.19
N ASP A 84 -11.04 9.75 10.50
CA ASP A 84 -11.86 10.92 10.88
C ASP A 84 -13.34 10.55 11.08
N SER A 85 -13.83 9.58 10.32
CA SER A 85 -15.22 9.14 10.38
C SER A 85 -15.49 8.08 11.47
N LEU A 86 -14.51 7.22 11.79
CA LEU A 86 -14.70 6.05 12.65
C LEU A 86 -14.23 6.27 14.09
N ARG A 87 -13.23 7.12 14.35
CA ARG A 87 -12.59 7.29 15.67
C ARG A 87 -13.51 7.79 16.78
N ASN A 88 -14.70 8.31 16.44
CA ASN A 88 -15.69 8.67 17.45
C ASN A 88 -16.47 7.46 18.00
N GLU A 89 -16.38 6.29 17.34
CA GLU A 89 -17.15 5.08 17.66
C GLU A 89 -16.24 3.87 17.90
N TYR A 90 -15.03 3.90 17.35
CA TYR A 90 -14.06 2.81 17.38
C TYR A 90 -12.68 3.31 17.83
N ARG A 91 -11.87 2.42 18.41
CA ARG A 91 -10.44 2.64 18.56
C ARG A 91 -9.79 2.31 17.21
N VAL A 92 -9.37 3.33 16.47
CA VAL A 92 -8.82 3.19 15.13
C VAL A 92 -7.29 3.18 15.17
N LEU A 93 -6.73 2.03 14.81
CA LEU A 93 -5.29 1.85 14.67
C LEU A 93 -4.93 1.86 13.17
N ARG A 94 -4.00 2.71 12.81
CA ARG A 94 -3.45 2.76 11.45
C ARG A 94 -1.96 2.46 11.53
N VAL A 95 -1.47 1.58 10.69
CA VAL A 95 -0.05 1.18 10.69
C VAL A 95 0.61 1.57 9.38
N ASP A 96 1.87 2.01 9.44
CA ASP A 96 2.75 2.01 8.29
C ASP A 96 3.44 0.65 8.19
N LEU A 97 3.26 -0.03 7.06
CA LEU A 97 3.91 -1.30 6.81
C LEU A 97 5.43 -1.15 6.78
N PRO A 98 6.21 -2.15 7.23
CA PRO A 98 7.66 -2.12 7.15
C PRO A 98 8.18 -1.72 5.77
N GLY A 99 9.01 -0.67 5.73
CA GLY A 99 9.57 -0.10 4.50
C GLY A 99 8.67 0.87 3.76
N PHE A 100 7.57 1.33 4.38
CA PHE A 100 6.65 2.33 3.85
C PHE A 100 6.34 3.40 4.90
N GLY A 101 5.80 4.53 4.45
CA GLY A 101 5.45 5.63 5.33
C GLY A 101 6.64 6.10 6.16
N LEU A 102 6.48 6.17 7.48
CA LEU A 102 7.56 6.46 8.43
C LEU A 102 8.16 5.20 9.07
N SER A 103 7.71 4.00 8.71
CA SER A 103 8.28 2.75 9.19
C SER A 103 9.60 2.42 8.52
N ASP A 104 10.57 2.01 9.32
CA ASP A 104 11.80 1.41 8.82
C ASP A 104 11.54 0.00 8.26
N PHE A 105 12.52 -0.52 7.54
CA PHE A 105 12.51 -1.89 7.09
C PHE A 105 13.47 -2.72 7.97
N PRO A 106 13.02 -3.86 8.54
CA PRO A 106 13.86 -4.68 9.37
C PRO A 106 14.99 -5.31 8.55
N GLU A 107 16.12 -5.55 9.18
CA GLU A 107 17.21 -6.32 8.54
C GLU A 107 16.73 -7.73 8.19
N MET A 108 16.88 -8.08 6.93
CA MET A 108 16.57 -9.40 6.42
C MET A 108 17.85 -10.05 5.89
N GLY A 109 18.02 -11.32 6.16
CA GLY A 109 19.18 -12.07 5.68
C GLY A 109 19.28 -12.11 4.15
N LYS A 110 20.26 -12.88 3.63
CA LYS A 110 20.56 -12.98 2.19
C LYS A 110 19.35 -13.44 1.32
N HIS A 111 18.39 -14.13 1.91
CA HIS A 111 17.19 -14.65 1.24
C HIS A 111 15.93 -14.14 1.93
N PRO A 112 15.54 -12.85 1.70
CA PRO A 112 14.41 -12.22 2.39
C PRO A 112 13.10 -12.92 2.05
N GLN A 113 12.34 -13.26 3.10
CA GLN A 113 11.00 -13.88 3.02
C GLN A 113 9.94 -12.82 3.31
N TYR A 114 9.57 -12.02 2.30
CA TYR A 114 8.68 -10.86 2.50
C TYR A 114 7.29 -11.24 2.99
N VAL A 115 6.69 -12.31 2.45
CA VAL A 115 5.36 -12.76 2.88
C VAL A 115 5.39 -13.15 4.36
N GLN A 116 6.40 -13.95 4.77
CA GLN A 116 6.54 -14.33 6.17
C GLN A 116 6.83 -13.12 7.07
N MET A 117 7.65 -12.19 6.61
CA MET A 117 7.96 -10.97 7.36
C MET A 117 6.68 -10.15 7.64
N TYR A 118 5.77 -9.98 6.67
CA TYR A 118 4.52 -9.26 6.90
C TYR A 118 3.54 -10.05 7.81
N ARG A 119 3.54 -11.38 7.76
CA ARG A 119 2.79 -12.22 8.73
C ARG A 119 3.31 -12.02 10.16
N ASP A 120 4.63 -12.11 10.33
CA ASP A 120 5.27 -11.88 11.65
C ASP A 120 5.03 -10.45 12.16
N TYR A 121 5.05 -9.46 11.25
CA TYR A 121 4.78 -8.07 11.57
C TYR A 121 3.36 -7.87 12.11
N ILE A 122 2.34 -8.41 11.43
CA ILE A 122 0.95 -8.29 11.90
C ILE A 122 0.76 -9.01 13.24
N SER A 123 1.35 -10.19 13.41
CA SER A 123 1.33 -10.89 14.70
C SER A 123 1.93 -10.03 15.81
N PHE A 124 3.10 -9.42 15.54
CA PHE A 124 3.74 -8.49 16.47
C PHE A 124 2.84 -7.28 16.82
N ILE A 125 2.17 -6.68 15.85
CA ILE A 125 1.23 -5.56 16.08
C ILE A 125 0.06 -6.01 16.95
N LEU A 126 -0.57 -7.15 16.64
CA LEU A 126 -1.69 -7.68 17.42
C LEU A 126 -1.30 -7.92 18.88
N ASP A 127 -0.13 -8.50 19.12
CA ASP A 127 0.35 -8.81 20.46
C ASP A 127 0.78 -7.55 21.23
N THR A 128 1.60 -6.69 20.62
CA THR A 128 2.16 -5.51 21.28
C THR A 128 1.11 -4.45 21.63
N LEU A 129 0.09 -4.29 20.79
CA LEU A 129 -1.00 -3.33 21.01
C LEU A 129 -2.19 -3.95 21.75
N HIS A 130 -2.03 -5.19 22.27
CA HIS A 130 -3.03 -5.94 23.03
C HIS A 130 -4.36 -6.06 22.27
N LEU A 131 -4.30 -6.43 21.00
CA LEU A 131 -5.47 -6.59 20.13
C LEU A 131 -5.97 -8.05 20.17
N ASP A 132 -6.50 -8.46 21.31
CA ASP A 132 -7.04 -9.81 21.51
C ASP A 132 -8.38 -10.04 20.78
N SER A 133 -9.02 -8.96 20.34
CA SER A 133 -10.24 -9.00 19.53
C SER A 133 -10.28 -7.75 18.64
N VAL A 134 -10.22 -7.89 17.31
CA VAL A 134 -10.01 -6.77 16.38
C VAL A 134 -10.76 -6.97 15.07
N TYR A 135 -11.23 -5.88 14.47
CA TYR A 135 -11.63 -5.82 13.07
C TYR A 135 -10.43 -5.40 12.23
N VAL A 136 -10.16 -6.09 11.14
CA VAL A 136 -9.04 -5.77 10.27
C VAL A 136 -9.55 -5.31 8.91
N VAL A 137 -9.09 -4.15 8.46
CA VAL A 137 -9.43 -3.56 7.16
C VAL A 137 -8.14 -3.39 6.36
N GLY A 138 -8.05 -4.00 5.19
CA GLY A 138 -6.86 -3.90 4.34
C GLY A 138 -7.17 -3.50 2.91
N ASN A 139 -6.33 -2.60 2.35
CA ASN A 139 -6.42 -2.22 0.94
C ASN A 139 -5.27 -2.80 0.13
N SER A 140 -5.57 -3.35 -1.04
CA SER A 140 -4.55 -3.83 -2.00
C SER A 140 -3.59 -4.85 -1.35
N MET A 141 -2.28 -4.59 -1.33
CA MET A 141 -1.30 -5.41 -0.60
C MET A 141 -1.65 -5.55 0.89
N GLY A 142 -2.12 -4.47 1.52
CA GLY A 142 -2.61 -4.51 2.90
C GLY A 142 -3.82 -5.43 3.09
N GLY A 143 -4.68 -5.55 2.06
CA GLY A 143 -5.73 -6.55 2.03
C GLY A 143 -5.18 -7.98 1.99
N GLY A 144 -4.09 -8.19 1.24
CA GLY A 144 -3.33 -9.44 1.24
C GLY A 144 -2.77 -9.80 2.62
N ILE A 145 -2.26 -8.81 3.34
CA ILE A 145 -1.76 -8.98 4.71
C ILE A 145 -2.94 -9.21 5.68
N ALA A 146 -4.07 -8.52 5.49
CA ALA A 146 -5.24 -8.62 6.34
C ALA A 146 -5.89 -10.02 6.31
N TRP A 147 -6.06 -10.63 5.13
CA TRP A 147 -6.61 -11.99 5.07
C TRP A 147 -5.62 -13.06 5.57
N LEU A 148 -4.31 -12.83 5.43
CA LEU A 148 -3.31 -13.68 6.09
C LEU A 148 -3.44 -13.58 7.62
N ALA A 149 -3.55 -12.36 8.18
CA ALA A 149 -3.79 -12.16 9.61
C ALA A 149 -5.05 -12.87 10.09
N ALA A 150 -6.16 -12.81 9.32
CA ALA A 150 -7.40 -13.47 9.67
C ALA A 150 -7.30 -15.01 9.61
N ALA A 151 -6.49 -15.55 8.72
CA ALA A 151 -6.24 -17.00 8.65
C ALA A 151 -5.29 -17.47 9.77
N ASP A 152 -4.27 -16.67 10.12
CA ASP A 152 -3.28 -17.01 11.14
C ASP A 152 -3.79 -16.82 12.58
N HIS A 153 -4.71 -15.85 12.79
CA HIS A 153 -5.25 -15.46 14.10
C HIS A 153 -6.79 -15.47 14.12
N PRO A 154 -7.43 -16.63 13.85
CA PRO A 154 -8.89 -16.73 13.81
C PRO A 154 -9.57 -16.47 15.17
N ASP A 155 -8.81 -16.58 16.26
CA ASP A 155 -9.21 -16.26 17.61
C ASP A 155 -9.20 -14.76 17.92
N LYS A 156 -8.36 -13.96 17.22
CA LYS A 156 -8.23 -12.51 17.41
C LYS A 156 -9.01 -11.69 16.36
N VAL A 157 -8.96 -12.08 15.09
CA VAL A 157 -9.64 -11.35 14.01
C VAL A 157 -11.11 -11.72 13.94
N ARG A 158 -11.98 -10.81 14.39
CA ARG A 158 -13.43 -11.05 14.47
C ARG A 158 -14.19 -10.69 13.20
N LYS A 159 -13.73 -9.68 12.46
CA LYS A 159 -14.27 -9.28 11.15
C LYS A 159 -13.13 -8.85 10.24
N LEU A 160 -13.27 -9.16 8.96
CA LEU A 160 -12.31 -8.82 7.93
C LEU A 160 -12.97 -7.95 6.85
N VAL A 161 -12.31 -6.85 6.47
CA VAL A 161 -12.74 -6.04 5.33
C VAL A 161 -11.62 -5.94 4.31
N LEU A 162 -11.93 -6.31 3.08
CA LEU A 162 -10.99 -6.31 1.94
C LEU A 162 -11.38 -5.24 0.93
N LEU A 163 -10.56 -4.18 0.84
CA LEU A 163 -10.76 -3.09 -0.09
C LEU A 163 -9.85 -3.30 -1.31
N ASN A 164 -10.42 -3.68 -2.46
CA ASN A 164 -9.65 -3.93 -3.69
C ASN A 164 -8.38 -4.75 -3.43
N SER A 165 -8.53 -5.87 -2.73
CA SER A 165 -7.45 -6.62 -2.08
C SER A 165 -6.59 -7.42 -3.05
N ALA A 166 -5.29 -7.46 -2.81
CA ALA A 166 -4.44 -8.50 -3.37
C ALA A 166 -4.82 -9.87 -2.77
N GLY A 167 -4.71 -10.93 -3.57
CA GLY A 167 -5.03 -12.30 -3.13
C GLY A 167 -4.87 -13.32 -4.24
N TYR A 168 -5.00 -12.91 -5.49
CA TYR A 168 -4.91 -13.79 -6.65
C TYR A 168 -3.91 -13.23 -7.67
N ASP A 169 -3.50 -14.09 -8.60
CA ASP A 169 -2.54 -13.73 -9.62
C ASP A 169 -3.00 -12.53 -10.46
N VAL A 170 -2.13 -11.53 -10.55
CA VAL A 170 -2.28 -10.31 -11.35
C VAL A 170 -1.23 -10.21 -12.46
N SER A 171 -0.59 -11.32 -12.83
CA SER A 171 0.50 -11.34 -13.83
C SER A 171 0.09 -10.71 -15.16
N ASN A 172 -1.17 -10.87 -15.55
CA ASN A 172 -1.72 -10.29 -16.79
C ASN A 172 -1.93 -8.76 -16.69
N VAL A 173 -1.95 -8.18 -15.50
CA VAL A 173 -2.20 -6.74 -15.26
C VAL A 173 -0.92 -6.01 -14.89
N SER A 174 0.02 -6.70 -14.24
CA SER A 174 1.24 -6.14 -13.66
C SER A 174 2.38 -5.90 -14.65
N GLY A 175 2.15 -6.02 -15.96
CA GLY A 175 3.19 -5.82 -17.00
C GLY A 175 4.00 -4.52 -16.86
N LYS A 176 3.45 -3.49 -16.17
CA LYS A 176 4.12 -2.21 -15.92
C LYS A 176 5.08 -2.23 -14.73
N LEU A 177 4.94 -3.18 -13.79
CA LEU A 177 5.89 -3.38 -12.69
C LEU A 177 7.12 -4.19 -13.12
N THR A 178 7.08 -4.82 -14.31
CA THR A 178 8.20 -5.61 -14.82
C THR A 178 9.48 -4.80 -15.05
N MET A 179 9.35 -3.49 -15.32
CA MET A 179 10.52 -2.61 -15.44
C MET A 179 11.36 -2.54 -14.16
N PHE A 180 10.74 -2.65 -12.98
CA PHE A 180 11.43 -2.63 -11.68
C PHE A 180 12.24 -3.92 -11.41
N ARG A 181 12.06 -4.97 -12.21
CA ARG A 181 12.87 -6.20 -12.14
C ARG A 181 14.33 -5.97 -12.51
N PHE A 182 14.61 -5.01 -13.38
CA PHE A 182 15.99 -4.71 -13.79
C PHE A 182 16.69 -3.87 -12.72
N LYS A 183 17.84 -4.36 -12.22
CA LYS A 183 18.64 -3.64 -11.21
C LYS A 183 19.05 -2.24 -11.70
N SER A 184 19.38 -2.12 -12.97
CA SER A 184 19.75 -0.84 -13.62
C SER A 184 18.65 0.24 -13.50
N VAL A 185 17.38 -0.15 -13.50
CA VAL A 185 16.27 0.79 -13.28
C VAL A 185 16.29 1.35 -11.86
N GLY A 186 16.83 0.61 -10.87
CA GLY A 186 16.98 1.09 -9.51
C GLY A 186 17.84 2.35 -9.40
N HIS A 187 18.93 2.43 -10.17
CA HIS A 187 19.83 3.60 -10.17
C HIS A 187 19.16 4.89 -10.64
N VAL A 188 18.09 4.77 -11.45
CA VAL A 188 17.27 5.94 -11.82
C VAL A 188 16.66 6.60 -10.59
N PHE A 189 16.45 5.86 -9.51
CA PHE A 189 15.79 6.33 -8.29
C PHE A 189 16.75 6.59 -7.12
N ASP A 190 18.07 6.50 -7.32
CA ASP A 190 19.07 6.76 -6.26
C ASP A 190 18.98 8.20 -5.70
N LYS A 191 18.50 9.15 -6.49
CA LYS A 191 18.23 10.53 -6.06
C LYS A 191 16.74 10.80 -5.76
N GLY A 192 15.96 9.76 -5.51
CA GLY A 192 14.54 9.88 -5.21
C GLY A 192 13.63 9.81 -6.44
N MET A 193 12.34 9.81 -6.18
CA MET A 193 11.25 9.74 -7.18
C MET A 193 10.68 11.14 -7.42
N PRO A 194 10.66 11.63 -8.68
CA PRO A 194 10.01 12.90 -9.00
C PRO A 194 8.50 12.86 -8.71
N VAL A 195 7.94 13.99 -8.27
CA VAL A 195 6.52 14.08 -7.84
C VAL A 195 5.53 13.68 -8.93
N PHE A 196 5.82 13.98 -10.21
CA PHE A 196 4.94 13.62 -11.33
C PHE A 196 4.76 12.10 -11.50
N MET A 197 5.71 11.29 -11.02
CA MET A 197 5.59 9.82 -11.03
C MET A 197 4.62 9.36 -9.94
N SER A 198 4.66 9.95 -8.76
CA SER A 198 3.69 9.71 -7.69
C SER A 198 2.29 10.16 -8.10
N GLU A 199 2.16 11.32 -8.72
CA GLU A 199 0.93 11.82 -9.33
C GLU A 199 0.36 10.81 -10.34
N SER A 200 1.17 10.41 -11.33
CA SER A 200 0.75 9.45 -12.36
C SER A 200 0.35 8.10 -11.76
N GLY A 201 1.05 7.64 -10.72
CA GLY A 201 0.72 6.40 -10.00
C GLY A 201 -0.62 6.51 -9.28
N LEU A 202 -0.82 7.56 -8.51
CA LEU A 202 -2.04 7.77 -7.74
C LEU A 202 -3.26 7.99 -8.65
N LYS A 203 -3.13 8.80 -9.69
CA LYS A 203 -4.22 9.03 -10.66
C LYS A 203 -4.75 7.75 -11.29
N LYS A 204 -3.90 6.74 -11.49
CA LYS A 204 -4.32 5.42 -12.00
C LYS A 204 -5.13 4.60 -11.00
N CYS A 205 -5.03 4.93 -9.72
CA CYS A 205 -5.81 4.27 -8.67
C CYS A 205 -7.26 4.76 -8.62
N TYR A 206 -7.57 5.91 -9.23
CA TYR A 206 -8.92 6.49 -9.25
C TYR A 206 -9.67 6.09 -10.53
N SER A 207 -10.99 5.95 -10.43
CA SER A 207 -11.88 5.81 -11.60
C SER A 207 -11.90 7.09 -12.42
N ASP A 208 -11.87 8.23 -11.74
CA ASP A 208 -11.77 9.56 -12.32
C ASP A 208 -10.47 10.22 -11.80
N PRO A 209 -9.42 10.28 -12.62
CA PRO A 209 -8.13 10.85 -12.23
C PRO A 209 -8.19 12.32 -11.78
N THR A 210 -9.23 13.07 -12.17
CA THR A 210 -9.40 14.48 -11.79
C THR A 210 -9.78 14.66 -10.33
N LYS A 211 -10.32 13.63 -9.69
CA LYS A 211 -10.70 13.61 -8.26
C LYS A 211 -9.52 13.33 -7.33
N ALA A 212 -8.38 12.91 -7.88
CA ALA A 212 -7.19 12.70 -7.07
C ALA A 212 -6.66 14.05 -6.56
N ASN A 213 -6.59 14.21 -5.24
CA ASN A 213 -6.15 15.46 -4.61
C ASN A 213 -4.63 15.65 -4.78
N PRO A 214 -4.16 16.83 -5.26
CA PRO A 214 -2.75 17.19 -5.33
C PRO A 214 -1.97 16.95 -4.05
N ASP A 215 -2.51 17.33 -2.90
CA ASP A 215 -1.85 17.16 -1.61
C ASP A 215 -1.56 15.68 -1.30
N THR A 216 -2.43 14.78 -1.79
CA THR A 216 -2.26 13.34 -1.57
C THR A 216 -1.05 12.78 -2.31
N TRP A 217 -0.82 13.13 -3.58
CA TRP A 217 0.37 12.60 -4.29
C TRP A 217 1.66 13.31 -3.90
N VAL A 218 1.60 14.59 -3.49
CA VAL A 218 2.76 15.28 -2.91
C VAL A 218 3.17 14.61 -1.60
N LEU A 219 2.21 14.37 -0.71
CA LEU A 219 2.45 13.67 0.55
C LEU A 219 2.98 12.24 0.33
N ASN A 220 2.37 11.48 -0.58
CA ASN A 220 2.86 10.14 -0.94
C ASN A 220 4.28 10.18 -1.52
N ASN A 221 4.61 11.24 -2.29
CA ASN A 221 5.96 11.44 -2.81
C ASN A 221 6.97 11.67 -1.70
N HIS A 222 6.63 12.46 -0.66
CA HIS A 222 7.48 12.66 0.49
C HIS A 222 7.75 11.33 1.23
N PHE A 223 6.71 10.53 1.50
CA PHE A 223 6.90 9.20 2.09
C PHE A 223 7.73 8.27 1.20
N THR A 224 7.49 8.29 -0.12
CA THR A 224 8.27 7.49 -1.06
C THR A 224 9.74 7.89 -1.05
N ASN A 225 10.03 9.19 -0.95
CA ASN A 225 11.37 9.75 -0.92
C ASN A 225 12.03 9.72 0.48
N ARG A 226 11.34 9.25 1.51
CA ARG A 226 12.01 8.97 2.78
C ARG A 226 13.13 7.95 2.57
N GLU A 227 14.28 8.24 3.13
CA GLU A 227 15.48 7.41 3.05
C GLU A 227 15.18 5.93 3.32
N GLY A 228 15.55 5.06 2.39
CA GLY A 228 15.34 3.62 2.43
C GLY A 228 14.05 3.13 1.76
N ASN A 229 12.98 3.93 1.68
CA ASN A 229 11.67 3.45 1.21
C ASN A 229 11.68 3.04 -0.27
N ILE A 230 12.31 3.81 -1.15
CA ILE A 230 12.40 3.45 -2.57
C ILE A 230 13.13 2.11 -2.76
N GLN A 231 14.26 1.93 -2.07
CA GLN A 231 15.04 0.70 -2.14
C GLN A 231 14.23 -0.50 -1.68
N ASN A 232 13.46 -0.35 -0.59
CA ASN A 232 12.56 -1.38 -0.08
C ASN A 232 11.42 -1.70 -1.05
N MET A 233 10.78 -0.68 -1.62
CA MET A 233 9.75 -0.85 -2.66
C MET A 233 10.28 -1.62 -3.87
N LEU A 234 11.46 -1.27 -4.35
CA LEU A 234 12.11 -1.95 -5.48
C LEU A 234 12.50 -3.39 -5.14
N ALA A 235 13.02 -3.63 -3.93
CA ALA A 235 13.38 -4.97 -3.47
C ALA A 235 12.14 -5.87 -3.35
N LEU A 236 11.05 -5.37 -2.76
CA LEU A 236 9.78 -6.08 -2.66
C LEU A 236 9.19 -6.38 -4.06
N ALA A 237 9.16 -5.40 -4.96
CA ALA A 237 8.68 -5.60 -6.33
C ALA A 237 9.48 -6.64 -7.12
N ARG A 238 10.80 -6.73 -6.86
CA ARG A 238 11.70 -7.72 -7.48
C ARG A 238 11.54 -9.12 -6.90
N SER A 239 11.14 -9.25 -5.64
CA SER A 239 11.03 -10.53 -4.95
C SER A 239 10.02 -11.47 -5.58
N GLN A 240 8.94 -10.89 -6.19
CA GLN A 240 7.83 -11.63 -6.77
C GLN A 240 7.23 -12.68 -5.81
N GLN A 241 7.36 -12.46 -4.53
CA GLN A 241 6.78 -13.33 -3.52
C GLN A 241 5.29 -12.99 -3.35
N PHE A 242 4.48 -13.99 -3.56
CA PHE A 242 3.03 -13.91 -3.33
C PHE A 242 2.65 -14.99 -2.31
N PRO A 243 1.69 -14.72 -1.43
CA PRO A 243 1.21 -15.74 -0.51
C PRO A 243 0.48 -16.86 -1.27
N ASP A 244 0.48 -18.06 -0.69
CA ASP A 244 -0.33 -19.18 -1.20
C ASP A 244 -1.81 -18.81 -1.07
N THR A 245 -2.50 -18.71 -2.20
CA THR A 245 -3.90 -18.33 -2.28
C THR A 245 -4.85 -19.37 -1.62
N ASN A 246 -4.40 -20.61 -1.40
CA ASN A 246 -5.19 -21.62 -0.68
C ASN A 246 -5.40 -21.24 0.79
N ILE A 247 -4.55 -20.41 1.37
CA ILE A 247 -4.71 -19.89 2.74
C ILE A 247 -5.98 -19.03 2.86
N ILE A 248 -6.45 -18.38 1.78
CA ILE A 248 -7.69 -17.60 1.77
C ILE A 248 -8.88 -18.42 2.24
N LYS A 249 -8.91 -19.73 1.91
CA LYS A 249 -9.98 -20.66 2.32
C LYS A 249 -10.00 -20.97 3.82
N GLN A 250 -8.93 -20.60 4.54
CA GLN A 250 -8.81 -20.78 6.00
C GLN A 250 -9.41 -19.61 6.78
N VAL A 251 -9.77 -18.50 6.11
CA VAL A 251 -10.45 -17.36 6.75
C VAL A 251 -11.83 -17.81 7.26
N GLN A 252 -12.02 -17.69 8.59
CA GLN A 252 -13.23 -18.15 9.27
C GLN A 252 -14.20 -17.01 9.64
N CYS A 253 -13.66 -15.82 9.90
CA CYS A 253 -14.47 -14.67 10.33
C CYS A 253 -15.37 -14.14 9.22
N PRO A 254 -16.50 -13.48 9.57
CA PRO A 254 -17.29 -12.71 8.63
C PRO A 254 -16.39 -11.75 7.83
N THR A 255 -16.56 -11.72 6.51
CA THR A 255 -15.72 -10.96 5.61
C THR A 255 -16.57 -10.10 4.67
N LEU A 256 -16.26 -8.80 4.62
CA LEU A 256 -16.81 -7.86 3.64
C LEU A 256 -15.74 -7.54 2.60
N VAL A 257 -16.06 -7.77 1.33
CA VAL A 257 -15.22 -7.39 0.19
C VAL A 257 -15.84 -6.18 -0.48
N ILE A 258 -15.16 -5.03 -0.47
CA ILE A 258 -15.57 -3.82 -1.18
C ILE A 258 -14.66 -3.64 -2.38
N TRP A 259 -15.25 -3.38 -3.56
CA TRP A 259 -14.48 -3.25 -4.79
C TRP A 259 -15.02 -2.15 -5.70
N GLY A 260 -14.12 -1.30 -6.19
CA GLY A 260 -14.44 -0.36 -7.25
C GLY A 260 -14.50 -1.07 -8.61
N LYS A 261 -15.60 -0.92 -9.33
CA LYS A 261 -15.80 -1.57 -10.65
C LYS A 261 -14.80 -1.09 -11.71
N GLN A 262 -14.26 0.14 -11.55
CA GLN A 262 -13.28 0.74 -12.44
C GLN A 262 -11.84 0.62 -11.88
N ASP A 263 -11.55 -0.44 -11.14
CA ASP A 263 -10.18 -0.73 -10.68
C ASP A 263 -9.30 -1.13 -11.87
N HIS A 264 -8.32 -0.28 -12.18
CA HIS A 264 -7.33 -0.49 -13.24
C HIS A 264 -6.04 -1.17 -12.73
N ILE A 265 -5.96 -1.48 -11.43
CA ILE A 265 -4.81 -2.10 -10.77
C ILE A 265 -5.06 -3.59 -10.53
N ILE A 266 -6.19 -3.93 -9.90
CA ILE A 266 -6.59 -5.32 -9.66
C ILE A 266 -8.01 -5.51 -10.20
N PRO A 267 -8.23 -6.48 -11.12
CA PRO A 267 -9.52 -6.70 -11.75
C PRO A 267 -10.64 -7.01 -10.75
N VAL A 268 -11.83 -6.45 -10.98
CA VAL A 268 -13.02 -6.62 -10.12
C VAL A 268 -13.46 -8.10 -10.00
N GLU A 269 -13.07 -8.93 -10.96
CA GLU A 269 -13.30 -10.39 -10.95
C GLU A 269 -12.68 -11.07 -9.72
N HIS A 270 -11.66 -10.46 -9.10
CA HIS A 270 -11.06 -10.96 -7.86
C HIS A 270 -12.04 -10.92 -6.68
N ALA A 271 -12.97 -9.95 -6.65
CA ALA A 271 -14.04 -9.93 -5.65
C ALA A 271 -14.88 -11.19 -5.68
N LYS A 272 -15.19 -11.71 -6.89
CA LYS A 272 -15.92 -12.99 -7.04
C LYS A 272 -15.11 -14.20 -6.57
N LYS A 273 -13.78 -14.16 -6.75
CA LYS A 273 -12.89 -15.22 -6.27
C LYS A 273 -12.87 -15.26 -4.73
N PHE A 274 -12.78 -14.11 -4.07
CA PHE A 274 -12.91 -14.03 -2.60
C PHE A 274 -14.26 -14.53 -2.11
N LYS A 275 -15.37 -14.17 -2.79
CA LYS A 275 -16.71 -14.68 -2.47
C LYS A 275 -16.81 -16.20 -2.58
N ARG A 276 -16.12 -16.81 -3.55
CA ARG A 276 -16.07 -18.26 -3.73
C ARG A 276 -15.26 -18.96 -2.64
N ASP A 277 -14.12 -18.37 -2.25
CA ASP A 277 -13.10 -19.03 -1.44
C ASP A 277 -13.26 -18.77 0.06
N ILE A 278 -13.91 -17.68 0.48
CA ILE A 278 -14.22 -17.37 1.89
C ILE A 278 -15.69 -17.73 2.16
N LYS A 279 -15.90 -18.64 3.11
CA LYS A 279 -17.22 -19.20 3.41
C LYS A 279 -18.26 -18.15 3.82
N ASN A 280 -17.88 -17.24 4.72
CA ASN A 280 -18.76 -16.16 5.23
C ASN A 280 -18.34 -14.82 4.65
N CYS A 281 -18.61 -14.60 3.36
CA CYS A 281 -18.17 -13.44 2.59
C CYS A 281 -19.33 -12.72 1.93
N THR A 282 -19.42 -11.40 2.12
CA THR A 282 -20.31 -10.50 1.39
C THR A 282 -19.49 -9.63 0.44
N VAL A 283 -19.99 -9.35 -0.75
CA VAL A 283 -19.34 -8.52 -1.75
C VAL A 283 -20.18 -7.28 -2.03
N LEU A 284 -19.57 -6.13 -1.95
CA LEU A 284 -20.15 -4.84 -2.29
C LEU A 284 -19.31 -4.17 -3.40
N LEU A 285 -19.94 -3.91 -4.54
CA LEU A 285 -19.29 -3.28 -5.68
C LEU A 285 -19.70 -1.81 -5.78
N PHE A 286 -18.71 -0.91 -5.88
CA PHE A 286 -18.95 0.51 -6.06
C PHE A 286 -18.82 0.90 -7.54
N ASP A 287 -19.88 1.54 -8.08
CA ASP A 287 -19.81 2.21 -9.36
C ASP A 287 -19.01 3.53 -9.25
N SER A 288 -18.37 3.92 -10.33
CA SER A 288 -17.53 5.13 -10.39
C SER A 288 -16.52 5.19 -9.25
N CYS A 289 -15.83 4.06 -9.05
CA CYS A 289 -14.80 3.88 -8.04
C CYS A 289 -13.67 3.01 -8.59
N GLY A 290 -12.45 3.42 -8.32
CA GLY A 290 -11.21 2.71 -8.69
C GLY A 290 -10.66 1.86 -7.55
N HIS A 291 -9.33 1.85 -7.43
CA HIS A 291 -8.55 0.99 -6.54
C HIS A 291 -8.56 1.42 -5.06
N VAL A 292 -8.97 2.66 -4.78
CA VAL A 292 -8.84 3.27 -3.44
C VAL A 292 -10.19 3.78 -2.92
N PRO A 293 -11.18 2.88 -2.67
CA PRO A 293 -12.54 3.27 -2.26
C PRO A 293 -12.55 4.11 -0.98
N MET A 294 -11.61 3.89 -0.05
CA MET A 294 -11.46 4.68 1.17
C MET A 294 -11.08 6.15 0.90
N GLN A 295 -10.53 6.46 -0.27
CA GLN A 295 -10.17 7.83 -0.68
C GLN A 295 -11.18 8.42 -1.66
N GLU A 296 -11.63 7.61 -2.63
CA GLU A 296 -12.52 8.06 -3.72
C GLU A 296 -13.99 8.12 -3.31
N ARG A 297 -14.43 7.18 -2.45
CA ARG A 297 -15.79 7.05 -1.95
C ARG A 297 -15.82 6.90 -0.41
N PRO A 298 -15.18 7.82 0.35
CA PRO A 298 -14.99 7.65 1.80
C PRO A 298 -16.32 7.49 2.56
N GLY A 299 -17.33 8.31 2.24
CA GLY A 299 -18.64 8.23 2.91
C GLY A 299 -19.35 6.90 2.68
N ALA A 300 -19.37 6.39 1.44
CA ALA A 300 -19.95 5.07 1.13
C ALA A 300 -19.15 3.93 1.79
N THR A 301 -17.83 4.04 1.79
CA THR A 301 -16.96 3.06 2.45
C THR A 301 -17.20 3.05 3.96
N THR A 302 -17.25 4.22 4.62
CA THR A 302 -17.55 4.32 6.06
C THR A 302 -18.92 3.74 6.39
N ALA A 303 -19.96 4.06 5.59
CA ALA A 303 -21.30 3.53 5.82
C ALA A 303 -21.35 1.99 5.72
N ALA A 304 -20.65 1.41 4.72
CA ALA A 304 -20.56 -0.03 4.56
C ALA A 304 -19.81 -0.69 5.73
N LEU A 305 -18.72 -0.06 6.22
CA LEU A 305 -17.98 -0.54 7.39
C LEU A 305 -18.87 -0.53 8.64
N ARG A 306 -19.56 0.58 8.93
CA ARG A 306 -20.46 0.70 10.09
C ARG A 306 -21.57 -0.35 10.06
N SER A 307 -22.25 -0.51 8.92
CA SER A 307 -23.28 -1.53 8.76
C SER A 307 -22.72 -2.93 9.04
N PHE A 308 -21.60 -3.27 8.46
CA PHE A 308 -20.96 -4.58 8.63
C PHE A 308 -20.44 -4.80 10.06
N PHE A 309 -19.94 -3.76 10.74
CA PHE A 309 -19.45 -3.89 12.10
C PHE A 309 -20.58 -4.00 13.13
N ALA A 310 -21.77 -3.49 12.83
CA ALA A 310 -22.96 -3.58 13.69
C ALA A 310 -23.65 -4.97 13.66
N GLU A 311 -23.42 -5.78 12.64
CA GLU A 311 -23.91 -7.18 12.56
C GLU A 311 -23.20 -8.08 13.59
#